data_6ead3425570c3a6b1a578a5f495bcb01
#
_entry.id   6ead3425570c3a6b1a578a5f495bcb01
#
_cell.length_a   1.000
_cell.length_b   1.000
_cell.length_c   1.000
_cell.angle_alpha   90.00
_cell.angle_beta   90.00
_cell.angle_gamma   90.00
#
_symmetry.space_group_name_H-M   'P 1'
#
loop_
_entity.id
_entity.type
_entity.pdbx_description
1 polymer ?
#
loop_
_entity_poly.entity_id
_entity_poly.type
_entity_poly.pdbx_seq_one_letter_code
_entity_poly.pdbx_strand_id
1 'polypeptide(L)'
;RPQVIFFFFSRCSISSVIKSRLEKSVPAEEVDFYFLDLIAYRSLSNKVASEFLIEHESPQILVIKNRECVYDESHNGITMSEIIERIKSQ
;
A
#
# COMPACT_ATOMS: atom_id res chain seq x y z
N ARG A 1 -4.24 15.47 -1.56
CA ARG A 1 -2.93 14.81 -1.53
C ARG A 1 -3.12 13.30 -1.56
N PRO A 2 -2.62 12.62 -2.58
CA PRO A 2 -2.78 11.15 -2.65
C PRO A 2 -2.10 10.46 -1.48
N GLN A 3 -2.67 9.33 -1.09
CA GLN A 3 -2.14 8.50 -0.02
C GLN A 3 -1.88 7.09 -0.55
N VAL A 4 -0.79 6.50 -0.11
CA VAL A 4 -0.46 5.12 -0.45
C VAL A 4 -0.33 4.35 0.85
N ILE A 5 -1.05 3.25 0.95
CA ILE A 5 -0.98 2.38 2.11
C ILE A 5 -0.40 1.05 1.67
N PHE A 6 0.68 0.64 2.31
CA PHE A 6 1.30 -0.65 2.05
C PHE A 6 1.08 -1.57 3.25
N PHE A 7 0.29 -2.61 3.05
CA PHE A 7 0.10 -3.65 4.06
C PHE A 7 1.20 -4.69 3.93
N PHE A 8 1.82 -5.04 5.03
CA PHE A 8 2.87 -6.05 5.00
C PHE A 8 2.77 -6.97 6.22
N PHE A 9 3.44 -8.09 6.10
CA PHE A 9 3.47 -9.11 7.12
C PHE A 9 4.93 -9.28 7.53
N SER A 10 5.30 -8.84 8.72
CA SER A 10 6.71 -8.79 9.11
C SER A 10 7.41 -10.16 9.10
N ARG A 11 6.65 -11.23 9.20
CA ARG A 11 7.20 -12.59 9.16
C ARG A 11 7.28 -13.19 7.77
N CYS A 12 6.81 -12.49 6.76
CA CYS A 12 6.80 -12.97 5.39
C CYS A 12 8.01 -12.39 4.65
N SER A 13 8.87 -13.25 4.14
CA SER A 13 10.07 -12.80 3.44
C SER A 13 9.74 -11.99 2.19
N ILE A 14 8.68 -12.36 1.48
CA ILE A 14 8.25 -11.63 0.29
C ILE A 14 7.81 -10.22 0.67
N SER A 15 7.04 -10.08 1.74
CA SER A 15 6.63 -8.77 2.25
C SER A 15 7.83 -7.91 2.59
N SER A 16 8.83 -8.48 3.25
CA SER A 16 10.03 -7.75 3.66
C SER A 16 10.82 -7.25 2.45
N VAL A 17 10.95 -8.07 1.43
CA VAL A 17 11.67 -7.68 0.21
C VAL A 17 10.96 -6.54 -0.49
N ILE A 18 9.65 -6.65 -0.66
CA ILE A 18 8.87 -5.61 -1.33
C ILE A 18 8.87 -4.32 -0.53
N LYS A 19 8.70 -4.42 0.80
CA LYS A 19 8.75 -3.26 1.68
C LYS A 19 10.07 -2.51 1.53
N SER A 20 11.18 -3.25 1.57
CA SER A 20 12.51 -2.66 1.44
C SER A 20 12.67 -1.96 0.09
N ARG A 21 12.19 -2.59 -0.97
CA ARG A 21 12.24 -2.02 -2.31
C ARG A 21 11.45 -0.72 -2.40
N LEU A 22 10.25 -0.71 -1.85
CA LEU A 22 9.39 0.47 -1.85
C LEU A 22 9.99 1.61 -1.03
N GLU A 23 10.55 1.29 0.14
CA GLU A 23 11.16 2.31 1.00
C GLU A 23 12.29 3.06 0.30
N LYS A 24 13.04 2.35 -0.55
CA LYS A 24 14.14 2.97 -1.29
C LYS A 24 13.69 3.85 -2.44
N SER A 25 12.44 3.69 -2.86
CA SER A 25 11.92 4.36 -4.05
C SER A 25 10.80 5.35 -3.75
N VAL A 26 10.47 5.57 -2.47
CA VAL A 26 9.36 6.46 -2.10
C VAL A 26 9.58 7.86 -2.64
N PRO A 27 8.63 8.42 -3.40
CA PRO A 27 8.72 9.81 -3.83
C PRO A 27 8.58 10.71 -2.60
N ALA A 28 9.45 11.69 -2.50
CA ALA A 28 9.54 12.52 -1.31
C ALA A 28 8.41 13.53 -1.18
N GLU A 29 7.76 13.87 -2.27
CA GLU A 29 6.82 14.99 -2.29
C GLU A 29 5.47 14.59 -2.85
N GLU A 30 4.44 15.28 -2.41
CA GLU A 30 3.08 15.19 -2.94
C GLU A 30 2.32 13.90 -2.62
N VAL A 31 2.93 12.97 -1.89
CA VAL A 31 2.29 11.71 -1.55
C VAL A 31 2.57 11.37 -0.09
N ASP A 32 1.54 10.95 0.62
CA ASP A 32 1.69 10.43 1.97
C ASP A 32 1.76 8.90 1.88
N PHE A 33 2.86 8.35 2.33
CA PHE A 33 3.12 6.93 2.23
C PHE A 33 3.09 6.29 3.62
N TYR A 34 2.26 5.27 3.79
CA TYR A 34 2.08 4.59 5.07
C TYR A 34 2.43 3.12 4.95
N PHE A 35 3.16 2.60 5.93
CA PHE A 35 3.46 1.19 6.03
C PHE A 35 2.69 0.62 7.22
N LEU A 36 1.87 -0.39 6.99
CA LEU A 36 0.98 -0.94 8.01
C LEU A 36 1.23 -2.43 8.19
N ASP A 37 1.75 -2.79 9.38
CA ASP A 37 2.00 -4.17 9.73
C ASP A 37 0.67 -4.84 10.11
N LEU A 38 0.30 -5.88 9.37
CA LEU A 38 -0.97 -6.57 9.56
C LEU A 38 -1.09 -7.25 10.92
N ILE A 39 0.02 -7.68 11.50
CA ILE A 39 -0.01 -8.35 12.80
C ILE A 39 -0.12 -7.32 13.92
N ALA A 40 0.75 -6.32 13.91
CA ALA A 40 0.80 -5.32 14.98
C ALA A 40 -0.44 -4.44 15.02
N TYR A 41 -1.06 -4.20 13.87
CA TYR A 41 -2.19 -3.28 13.75
C TYR A 41 -3.39 -3.92 13.06
N ARG A 42 -3.74 -5.12 13.51
CA ARG A 42 -4.82 -5.89 12.88
C ARG A 42 -6.16 -5.14 12.84
N SER A 43 -6.54 -4.52 13.95
CA SER A 43 -7.81 -3.79 14.01
C SER A 43 -7.86 -2.65 13.01
N LEU A 44 -6.76 -1.91 12.91
CA LEU A 44 -6.68 -0.80 11.95
C LEU A 44 -6.67 -1.31 10.52
N SER A 45 -5.96 -2.39 10.26
CA SER A 45 -5.92 -2.99 8.92
C SER A 45 -7.30 -3.46 8.48
N ASN A 46 -8.03 -4.11 9.38
CA ASN A 46 -9.38 -4.57 9.10
C ASN A 46 -10.32 -3.40 8.83
N LYS A 47 -10.16 -2.32 9.59
CA LYS A 47 -10.98 -1.13 9.39
C LYS A 47 -10.73 -0.49 8.04
N VAL A 48 -9.47 -0.40 7.62
CA VAL A 48 -9.11 0.15 6.32
C VAL A 48 -9.70 -0.71 5.19
N ALA A 49 -9.55 -2.03 5.31
CA ALA A 49 -10.09 -2.95 4.30
C ALA A 49 -11.61 -2.81 4.18
N SER A 50 -12.29 -2.70 5.31
CA SER A 50 -13.74 -2.53 5.33
C SER A 50 -14.16 -1.19 4.73
N GLU A 51 -13.45 -0.12 5.07
CA GLU A 51 -13.76 1.23 4.59
C GLU A 51 -13.64 1.34 3.08
N PHE A 52 -12.63 0.70 2.49
CA PHE A 52 -12.38 0.77 1.06
C PHE A 52 -12.88 -0.44 0.29
N LEU A 53 -13.60 -1.34 0.96
CA LEU A 53 -14.22 -2.53 0.35
C LEU A 53 -13.21 -3.37 -0.42
N ILE A 54 -12.08 -3.63 0.19
CA ILE A 54 -11.04 -4.45 -0.39
C ILE A 54 -10.86 -5.74 0.42
N GLU A 55 -10.40 -6.77 -0.26
CA GLU A 55 -10.07 -8.03 0.38
C GLU A 55 -8.60 -8.01 0.78
N HIS A 56 -8.33 -8.30 2.05
CA HIS A 56 -6.95 -8.28 2.56
C HIS A 56 -6.08 -9.36 1.91
N GLU A 57 -4.90 -8.91 1.51
CA GLU A 57 -3.82 -9.78 1.09
C GLU A 57 -2.51 -9.22 1.66
N SER A 58 -1.43 -9.94 1.52
CA SER A 58 -0.14 -9.48 2.01
C SER A 58 0.98 -10.07 1.16
N PRO A 59 1.86 -9.27 0.62
CA PRO A 59 1.86 -7.79 0.64
C PRO A 59 0.79 -7.21 -0.27
N GLN A 60 0.30 -6.03 0.08
CA GLN A 60 -0.75 -5.36 -0.68
C GLN A 60 -0.55 -3.86 -0.62
N ILE A 61 -0.81 -3.19 -1.74
CA ILE A 61 -0.70 -1.74 -1.85
C ILE A 61 -2.05 -1.14 -2.23
N LEU A 62 -2.38 -0.03 -1.62
CA LEU A 62 -3.56 0.75 -1.98
C LEU A 62 -3.14 2.15 -2.33
N VAL A 63 -3.69 2.69 -3.43
CA VAL A 63 -3.54 4.10 -3.76
C VAL A 63 -4.90 4.77 -3.54
N ILE A 64 -4.91 5.78 -2.69
CA ILE A 64 -6.13 6.46 -2.28
C ILE A 64 -6.08 7.91 -2.73
N LYS A 65 -7.13 8.34 -3.43
CA LYS A 65 -7.30 9.71 -3.87
C LYS A 65 -8.73 10.15 -3.55
N ASN A 66 -8.87 11.32 -2.98
CA ASN A 66 -10.19 11.87 -2.66
C ASN A 66 -11.04 10.90 -1.86
N ARG A 67 -10.41 10.20 -0.90
CA ARG A 67 -11.05 9.24 0.00
C ARG A 67 -11.56 7.98 -0.71
N GLU A 68 -11.09 7.72 -1.91
CA GLU A 68 -11.44 6.51 -2.66
C GLU A 68 -10.19 5.72 -3.00
N CYS A 69 -10.30 4.39 -2.93
CA CYS A 69 -9.23 3.52 -3.37
C CYS A 69 -9.31 3.41 -4.90
N VAL A 70 -8.34 4.01 -5.58
CA VAL A 70 -8.33 4.05 -7.05
C VAL A 70 -7.49 2.95 -7.67
N TYR A 71 -6.70 2.26 -6.85
CA TYR A 71 -5.85 1.18 -7.34
C TYR A 71 -5.43 0.31 -6.17
N ASP A 72 -5.42 -1.00 -6.35
CA ASP A 72 -4.84 -1.93 -5.41
C ASP A 72 -4.10 -3.02 -6.16
N GLU A 73 -3.05 -3.55 -5.55
CA GLU A 73 -2.25 -4.60 -6.14
C GLU A 73 -1.63 -5.43 -5.03
N SER A 74 -1.34 -6.69 -5.31
CA SER A 74 -0.85 -7.65 -4.33
C SER A 74 0.37 -8.40 -4.84
N HIS A 75 1.16 -8.89 -3.90
CA HIS A 75 2.28 -9.80 -4.17
C HIS A 75 3.28 -9.22 -5.18
N ASN A 76 3.67 -10.00 -6.17
CA ASN A 76 4.70 -9.60 -7.13
C ASN A 76 4.26 -8.53 -8.11
N GLY A 77 2.96 -8.21 -8.15
CA GLY A 77 2.45 -7.13 -8.99
C GLY A 77 2.75 -5.74 -8.47
N ILE A 78 3.26 -5.63 -7.24
CA ILE A 78 3.52 -4.33 -6.61
C ILE A 78 4.83 -3.76 -7.14
N THR A 79 4.75 -2.63 -7.85
CA THR A 79 5.94 -1.91 -8.32
C THR A 79 5.75 -0.43 -8.08
N MET A 80 6.85 0.26 -7.80
CA MET A 80 6.79 1.70 -7.58
C MET A 80 6.40 2.46 -8.85
N SER A 81 6.83 1.98 -10.01
CA SER A 81 6.48 2.65 -11.27
C SER A 81 4.97 2.63 -11.52
N GLU A 82 4.29 1.52 -11.23
CA GLU A 82 2.84 1.44 -11.38
C GLU A 82 2.13 2.33 -10.35
N ILE A 83 2.64 2.36 -9.14
CA ILE A 83 2.09 3.22 -8.08
C ILE A 83 2.16 4.68 -8.49
N ILE A 84 3.33 5.12 -8.98
CA ILE A 84 3.53 6.50 -9.41
C ILE A 84 2.60 6.84 -10.57
N GLU A 85 2.46 5.92 -11.52
CA GLU A 85 1.57 6.13 -12.66
C GLU A 85 0.12 6.31 -12.21
N ARG A 86 -0.33 5.50 -11.26
CA ARG A 86 -1.69 5.62 -10.73
C ARG A 86 -1.91 6.90 -9.93
N ILE A 87 -0.87 7.36 -9.24
CA ILE A 87 -0.93 8.64 -8.52
C ILE A 87 -1.09 9.79 -9.50
N LYS A 88 -0.41 9.73 -10.62
CA LYS A 88 -0.40 10.81 -11.61
C LYS A 88 -1.61 10.79 -12.54
N SER A 89 -2.25 9.64 -12.72
CA SER A 89 -3.38 9.55 -13.63
C SER A 89 -4.58 10.29 -13.04
N GLN A 90 -5.22 11.09 -13.86
CA GLN A 90 -6.31 12.03 -13.64
C GLN A 90 -5.85 13.43 -13.59
#